data_f88d07af74aebdc118ea65e53bc444fa
#
_entry.id   f88d07af74aebdc118ea65e53bc444fa
#
_cell.length_a   1.000
_cell.length_b   1.000
_cell.length_c   1.000
_cell.angle_alpha   90.00
_cell.angle_beta   90.00
_cell.angle_gamma   90.00
#
_symmetry.space_group_name_H-M   'P 1'
#
loop_
_entity.id
_entity.type
_entity.pdbx_description
1 polymer ?
#
loop_
_entity_poly.entity_id
_entity_poly.type
_entity_poly.pdbx_seq_one_letter_code
_entity_poly.pdbx_strand_id
1 'polypeptide(L)'
;NYIGRTGDTYNFLTDEEQDIQREIRDTNVDTASIVERIAQMIYGDIFTTKKFRYGKYDFAFDQMVDGITVGVATGGMRLRFLTVATDAIEKTDYRLMAESKGNEAIVVLADTPYYESLESAMKIRKYVKQRNISQLPKSVQKIISDQQDEAGKYELSAMTELQNAIEGAQFYVDGEHLEIKAGNAKSKIDQSLEYLVAHVYSKLDLITDNAGSDADIIAILTGAVTALPGLEPNHDAASAMEEYLEMQDAKKLPTSMADVQSKYSAIPYGWKEIDIAAVAAQLIYSQK
;
A
#
# COMPACT_ATOMS: atom_id res chain seq x y z
N ASN A 1 -10.58 -35.12 -23.40
CA ASN A 1 -9.41 -34.72 -24.18
C ASN A 1 -8.21 -35.60 -23.81
N TYR A 2 -7.70 -36.38 -24.75
CA TYR A 2 -6.53 -37.25 -24.57
C TYR A 2 -5.19 -36.51 -24.74
N ILE A 3 -5.23 -35.18 -24.89
CA ILE A 3 -4.05 -34.36 -25.11
C ILE A 3 -3.93 -33.35 -23.95
N GLY A 4 -2.82 -33.40 -23.21
CA GLY A 4 -2.41 -32.43 -22.22
C GLY A 4 -1.32 -31.53 -22.75
N ARG A 5 -1.29 -30.29 -22.31
CA ARG A 5 -0.21 -29.31 -22.59
C ARG A 5 0.64 -29.17 -21.34
N THR A 6 1.95 -29.34 -21.50
CA THR A 6 2.94 -29.02 -20.45
C THR A 6 3.97 -28.05 -21.02
N GLY A 7 3.90 -26.80 -20.64
CA GLY A 7 4.67 -25.73 -21.30
C GLY A 7 4.31 -25.63 -22.78
N ASP A 8 5.29 -25.78 -23.67
CA ASP A 8 5.14 -25.72 -25.14
C ASP A 8 4.98 -27.09 -25.78
N THR A 9 4.89 -28.18 -25.01
CA THR A 9 4.74 -29.55 -25.51
C THR A 9 3.34 -30.11 -25.27
N TYR A 10 2.84 -30.89 -26.21
CA TYR A 10 1.56 -31.63 -26.12
C TYR A 10 1.87 -33.09 -25.95
N ASN A 11 1.31 -33.74 -24.93
CA ASN A 11 1.47 -35.14 -24.63
C ASN A 11 0.09 -35.86 -24.63
N PHE A 12 0.07 -37.13 -24.98
CA PHE A 12 -1.12 -37.93 -24.73
C PHE A 12 -1.20 -38.29 -23.25
N LEU A 13 -2.35 -38.02 -22.66
CA LEU A 13 -2.62 -38.29 -21.24
C LEU A 13 -3.14 -39.72 -21.08
N THR A 14 -2.67 -40.42 -20.08
CA THR A 14 -3.28 -41.65 -19.60
C THR A 14 -4.66 -41.37 -18.99
N ASP A 15 -5.49 -42.41 -18.83
CA ASP A 15 -6.81 -42.27 -18.19
C ASP A 15 -6.67 -41.73 -16.75
N GLU A 16 -5.67 -42.22 -16.00
CA GLU A 16 -5.35 -41.73 -14.63
C GLU A 16 -4.99 -40.24 -14.61
N GLU A 17 -4.17 -39.76 -15.55
CA GLU A 17 -3.81 -38.36 -15.69
C GLU A 17 -5.01 -37.46 -16.01
N GLN A 18 -5.90 -37.96 -16.90
CA GLN A 18 -7.12 -37.23 -17.28
C GLN A 18 -8.08 -37.09 -16.09
N ASP A 19 -8.25 -38.16 -15.31
CA ASP A 19 -9.12 -38.15 -14.14
C ASP A 19 -8.59 -37.19 -13.08
N ILE A 20 -7.29 -37.22 -12.78
CA ILE A 20 -6.64 -36.29 -11.84
C ILE A 20 -6.77 -34.84 -12.30
N GLN A 21 -6.51 -34.54 -13.57
CA GLN A 21 -6.67 -33.20 -14.12
C GLN A 21 -8.13 -32.70 -14.07
N ARG A 22 -9.12 -33.60 -14.24
CA ARG A 22 -10.52 -33.26 -14.09
C ARG A 22 -10.84 -32.91 -12.63
N GLU A 23 -10.39 -33.72 -11.68
CA GLU A 23 -10.60 -33.50 -10.25
C GLU A 23 -9.94 -32.20 -9.78
N ILE A 24 -8.74 -31.89 -10.28
CA ILE A 24 -8.07 -30.62 -10.01
C ILE A 24 -8.88 -29.43 -10.55
N ARG A 25 -9.36 -29.48 -11.79
CA ARG A 25 -10.20 -28.42 -12.38
C ARG A 25 -11.49 -28.20 -11.60
N ASP A 26 -12.10 -29.28 -11.14
CA ASP A 26 -13.36 -29.26 -10.38
C ASP A 26 -13.14 -28.85 -8.90
N THR A 27 -11.87 -28.75 -8.47
CA THR A 27 -11.54 -28.26 -7.12
C THR A 27 -11.89 -26.77 -7.02
N ASN A 28 -12.84 -26.46 -6.16
CA ASN A 28 -13.26 -25.07 -5.93
C ASN A 28 -12.26 -24.33 -5.06
N VAL A 29 -11.84 -23.15 -5.50
CA VAL A 29 -11.09 -22.14 -4.71
C VAL A 29 -11.94 -20.88 -4.70
N ASP A 30 -12.24 -20.36 -3.52
CA ASP A 30 -13.05 -19.16 -3.40
C ASP A 30 -12.25 -17.91 -3.78
N THR A 31 -12.95 -16.93 -4.33
CA THR A 31 -12.36 -15.66 -4.80
C THR A 31 -11.62 -14.92 -3.66
N ALA A 32 -12.16 -14.95 -2.44
CA ALA A 32 -11.53 -14.27 -1.30
C ALA A 32 -10.15 -14.86 -1.01
N SER A 33 -10.00 -16.19 -1.03
CA SER A 33 -8.70 -16.85 -0.86
C SER A 33 -7.69 -16.47 -1.96
N ILE A 34 -8.15 -16.31 -3.20
CA ILE A 34 -7.28 -15.88 -4.31
C ILE A 34 -6.84 -14.42 -4.08
N VAL A 35 -7.77 -13.53 -3.73
CA VAL A 35 -7.47 -12.12 -3.45
C VAL A 35 -6.54 -11.98 -2.25
N GLU A 36 -6.74 -12.75 -1.17
CA GLU A 36 -5.81 -12.80 -0.04
C GLU A 36 -4.38 -13.21 -0.46
N ARG A 37 -4.27 -14.20 -1.36
CA ARG A 37 -2.96 -14.62 -1.87
C ARG A 37 -2.33 -13.54 -2.75
N ILE A 38 -3.11 -12.86 -3.59
CA ILE A 38 -2.64 -11.69 -4.36
C ILE A 38 -2.13 -10.60 -3.41
N ALA A 39 -2.88 -10.31 -2.34
CA ALA A 39 -2.47 -9.33 -1.34
C ALA A 39 -1.14 -9.69 -0.67
N GLN A 40 -0.92 -10.97 -0.33
CA GLN A 40 0.36 -11.46 0.19
C GLN A 40 1.49 -11.27 -0.82
N MET A 41 1.25 -11.55 -2.11
CA MET A 41 2.26 -11.35 -3.17
C MET A 41 2.59 -9.87 -3.36
N ILE A 42 1.57 -9.00 -3.41
CA ILE A 42 1.79 -7.55 -3.56
C ILE A 42 2.59 -7.00 -2.37
N TYR A 43 2.08 -7.18 -1.15
CA TYR A 43 2.63 -6.54 0.04
C TYR A 43 3.73 -7.34 0.76
N GLY A 44 3.87 -8.63 0.45
CA GLY A 44 4.92 -9.48 0.99
C GLY A 44 6.14 -9.62 0.09
N ASP A 45 5.96 -9.58 -1.25
CA ASP A 45 7.02 -9.89 -2.20
C ASP A 45 7.36 -8.73 -3.14
N ILE A 46 6.34 -7.99 -3.68
CA ILE A 46 6.56 -6.92 -4.67
C ILE A 46 6.80 -5.57 -4.01
N PHE A 47 5.95 -5.18 -3.07
CA PHE A 47 5.99 -3.90 -2.37
C PHE A 47 5.95 -4.10 -0.85
N THR A 48 7.08 -4.45 -0.27
CA THR A 48 7.22 -4.80 1.15
C THR A 48 7.31 -3.60 2.09
N THR A 49 7.27 -2.40 1.53
CA THR A 49 7.36 -1.14 2.27
C THR A 49 6.10 -0.93 3.13
N LYS A 50 6.27 -0.70 4.42
CA LYS A 50 5.18 -0.43 5.38
C LYS A 50 5.00 1.05 5.71
N LYS A 51 6.03 1.85 5.48
CA LYS A 51 6.03 3.30 5.66
C LYS A 51 6.69 3.93 4.45
N PHE A 52 6.02 4.90 3.85
CA PHE A 52 6.58 5.64 2.73
C PHE A 52 7.48 6.75 3.25
N ARG A 53 8.72 6.82 2.73
CA ARG A 53 9.69 7.85 3.06
C ARG A 53 9.50 9.05 2.15
N TYR A 54 9.11 10.19 2.73
CA TYR A 54 9.00 11.46 2.04
C TYR A 54 9.93 12.49 2.70
N GLY A 55 11.01 12.86 2.02
CA GLY A 55 12.05 13.71 2.61
C GLY A 55 12.60 13.15 3.93
N LYS A 56 12.38 13.87 5.03
CA LYS A 56 12.79 13.46 6.39
C LYS A 56 11.67 12.70 7.15
N TYR A 57 10.49 12.50 6.55
CA TYR A 57 9.31 11.94 7.20
C TYR A 57 9.04 10.51 6.74
N ASP A 58 8.43 9.71 7.60
CA ASP A 58 7.98 8.35 7.33
C ASP A 58 6.48 8.27 7.58
N PHE A 59 5.69 8.09 6.51
CA PHE A 59 4.24 8.01 6.59
C PHE A 59 3.78 6.56 6.50
N ALA A 60 3.03 6.11 7.50
CA ALA A 60 2.33 4.84 7.45
C ALA A 60 1.13 4.93 6.50
N PHE A 61 0.80 3.81 5.86
CA PHE A 61 -0.38 3.69 5.01
C PHE A 61 -1.05 2.34 5.22
N ASP A 62 -2.36 2.34 5.11
CA ASP A 62 -3.18 1.14 5.17
C ASP A 62 -3.08 0.41 3.84
N GLN A 63 -2.89 -0.91 3.90
CA GLN A 63 -2.72 -1.78 2.75
C GLN A 63 -4.03 -2.49 2.45
N MET A 64 -4.52 -2.39 1.21
CA MET A 64 -5.77 -3.02 0.78
C MET A 64 -5.66 -3.66 -0.60
N VAL A 65 -6.37 -4.75 -0.80
CA VAL A 65 -6.61 -5.35 -2.13
C VAL A 65 -8.10 -5.64 -2.25
N ASP A 66 -8.73 -5.09 -3.26
CA ASP A 66 -10.20 -5.06 -3.41
C ASP A 66 -10.85 -4.52 -2.12
N GLY A 67 -11.64 -5.32 -1.42
CA GLY A 67 -12.24 -5.00 -0.13
C GLY A 67 -11.50 -5.56 1.09
N ILE A 68 -10.31 -6.18 0.91
CA ILE A 68 -9.58 -6.85 1.99
C ILE A 68 -8.47 -5.94 2.51
N THR A 69 -8.49 -5.65 3.82
CA THR A 69 -7.42 -4.93 4.52
C THR A 69 -6.31 -5.90 4.92
N VAL A 70 -5.06 -5.57 4.63
CA VAL A 70 -3.87 -6.35 5.01
C VAL A 70 -3.30 -5.80 6.31
N GLY A 71 -3.34 -6.59 7.35
CA GLY A 71 -2.88 -6.18 8.68
C GLY A 71 -3.89 -5.30 9.43
N VAL A 72 -3.39 -4.34 10.22
CA VAL A 72 -4.20 -3.45 11.05
C VAL A 72 -4.26 -2.08 10.39
N ALA A 73 -5.47 -1.57 10.15
CA ALA A 73 -5.67 -0.23 9.62
C ALA A 73 -5.24 0.84 10.63
N THR A 74 -4.54 1.87 10.15
CA THR A 74 -4.06 3.01 10.96
C THR A 74 -4.98 4.23 10.83
N GLY A 75 -5.87 4.23 9.82
CA GLY A 75 -6.78 5.35 9.53
C GLY A 75 -6.09 6.57 8.89
N GLY A 76 -4.83 6.43 8.48
CA GLY A 76 -4.07 7.43 7.75
C GLY A 76 -4.27 7.36 6.24
N MET A 77 -3.17 7.48 5.48
CA MET A 77 -3.18 7.24 4.03
C MET A 77 -3.53 5.79 3.73
N ARG A 78 -4.03 5.54 2.53
CA ARG A 78 -4.39 4.20 2.05
C ARG A 78 -3.83 3.93 0.66
N LEU A 79 -3.32 2.72 0.46
CA LEU A 79 -2.94 2.18 -0.84
C LEU A 79 -3.82 0.97 -1.14
N ARG A 80 -4.70 1.08 -2.13
CA ARG A 80 -5.65 0.04 -2.53
C ARG A 80 -5.39 -0.43 -3.95
N PHE A 81 -5.24 -1.74 -4.12
CA PHE A 81 -5.21 -2.39 -5.42
C PHE A 81 -6.58 -2.96 -5.78
N LEU A 82 -7.01 -2.79 -7.01
CA LEU A 82 -8.21 -3.40 -7.56
C LEU A 82 -7.81 -4.46 -8.58
N THR A 83 -8.21 -5.71 -8.33
CA THR A 83 -7.93 -6.86 -9.19
C THR A 83 -9.00 -7.06 -10.25
N VAL A 84 -8.83 -8.09 -11.11
CA VAL A 84 -9.86 -8.50 -12.06
C VAL A 84 -11.14 -9.00 -11.36
N ALA A 85 -11.06 -9.38 -10.08
CA ALA A 85 -12.21 -9.83 -9.30
C ALA A 85 -13.16 -8.68 -8.86
N THR A 86 -12.68 -7.44 -8.89
CA THR A 86 -13.52 -6.26 -8.61
C THR A 86 -14.48 -6.01 -9.78
N ASP A 87 -15.74 -5.70 -9.47
CA ASP A 87 -16.77 -5.43 -10.47
C ASP A 87 -16.41 -4.24 -11.38
N ALA A 88 -16.76 -4.34 -12.67
CA ALA A 88 -16.48 -3.29 -13.65
C ALA A 88 -17.11 -1.94 -13.31
N ILE A 89 -18.27 -1.93 -12.63
CA ILE A 89 -18.96 -0.70 -12.17
C ILE A 89 -18.11 0.04 -11.13
N GLU A 90 -17.34 -0.69 -10.32
CA GLU A 90 -16.45 -0.11 -9.31
C GLU A 90 -15.16 0.47 -9.91
N LYS A 91 -14.83 0.09 -11.15
CA LYS A 91 -13.64 0.53 -11.89
C LYS A 91 -13.92 1.66 -12.89
N THR A 92 -15.05 2.35 -12.78
CA THR A 92 -15.30 3.50 -13.64
C THR A 92 -14.46 4.70 -13.19
N ASP A 93 -13.88 5.45 -14.13
CA ASP A 93 -13.02 6.61 -13.85
C ASP A 93 -13.68 7.59 -12.89
N TYR A 94 -14.95 7.92 -13.11
CA TYR A 94 -15.70 8.83 -12.25
C TYR A 94 -15.73 8.35 -10.79
N ARG A 95 -15.96 7.05 -10.57
CA ARG A 95 -16.02 6.47 -9.22
C ARG A 95 -14.65 6.44 -8.58
N LEU A 96 -13.64 6.01 -9.33
CA LEU A 96 -12.25 5.94 -8.85
C LEU A 96 -11.71 7.32 -8.48
N MET A 97 -11.99 8.34 -9.32
CA MET A 97 -11.66 9.73 -9.00
C MET A 97 -12.40 10.23 -7.75
N ALA A 98 -13.67 9.86 -7.58
CA ALA A 98 -14.43 10.26 -6.39
C ALA A 98 -13.94 9.58 -5.11
N GLU A 99 -13.62 8.28 -5.17
CA GLU A 99 -13.14 7.50 -4.03
C GLU A 99 -11.70 7.85 -3.65
N SER A 100 -10.83 8.19 -4.64
CA SER A 100 -9.44 8.57 -4.38
C SER A 100 -9.28 9.97 -3.77
N LYS A 101 -10.37 10.76 -3.67
CA LYS A 101 -10.30 12.06 -3.02
C LYS A 101 -9.95 11.94 -1.55
N GLY A 102 -8.94 12.70 -1.15
CA GLY A 102 -8.49 12.78 0.24
C GLY A 102 -7.23 11.96 0.49
N ASN A 103 -7.34 10.79 1.08
CA ASN A 103 -6.18 10.06 1.61
C ASN A 103 -5.92 8.69 0.97
N GLU A 104 -6.43 8.44 -0.23
CA GLU A 104 -6.31 7.13 -0.87
C GLU A 104 -5.64 7.20 -2.25
N ALA A 105 -4.67 6.29 -2.47
CA ALA A 105 -4.16 5.94 -3.78
C ALA A 105 -4.82 4.62 -4.24
N ILE A 106 -5.50 4.64 -5.39
CA ILE A 106 -6.15 3.48 -5.97
C ILE A 106 -5.37 3.04 -7.21
N VAL A 107 -5.00 1.76 -7.25
CA VAL A 107 -4.24 1.15 -8.34
C VAL A 107 -5.11 0.09 -8.99
N VAL A 108 -5.57 0.34 -10.21
CA VAL A 108 -6.34 -0.64 -11.00
C VAL A 108 -5.37 -1.48 -11.80
N LEU A 109 -5.23 -2.76 -11.43
CA LEU A 109 -4.31 -3.68 -12.08
C LEU A 109 -4.69 -3.90 -13.55
N ALA A 110 -3.70 -3.93 -14.43
CA ALA A 110 -3.91 -4.29 -15.83
C ALA A 110 -4.35 -5.76 -15.94
N ASP A 111 -5.11 -6.05 -17.01
CA ASP A 111 -5.60 -7.39 -17.31
C ASP A 111 -4.45 -8.24 -17.89
N THR A 112 -3.78 -8.97 -17.01
CA THR A 112 -2.77 -9.99 -17.33
C THR A 112 -3.16 -11.31 -16.65
N PRO A 113 -2.67 -12.48 -17.09
CA PRO A 113 -3.15 -13.78 -16.62
C PRO A 113 -2.63 -14.18 -15.21
N TYR A 114 -2.38 -13.19 -14.31
CA TYR A 114 -1.93 -13.47 -12.94
C TYR A 114 -2.98 -14.22 -12.12
N TYR A 115 -4.26 -13.86 -12.31
CA TYR A 115 -5.35 -14.42 -11.53
C TYR A 115 -5.59 -15.90 -11.88
N GLU A 116 -5.69 -16.22 -13.17
CA GLU A 116 -5.91 -17.57 -13.68
C GLU A 116 -4.72 -18.48 -13.35
N SER A 117 -3.50 -17.98 -13.45
CA SER A 117 -2.30 -18.71 -13.07
C SER A 117 -2.32 -19.03 -11.57
N LEU A 118 -2.65 -18.05 -10.73
CA LEU A 118 -2.73 -18.25 -9.28
C LEU A 118 -3.88 -19.20 -8.90
N GLU A 119 -5.06 -19.07 -9.50
CA GLU A 119 -6.18 -19.96 -9.28
C GLU A 119 -5.82 -21.41 -9.64
N SER A 120 -5.14 -21.61 -10.77
CA SER A 120 -4.67 -22.93 -11.20
C SER A 120 -3.70 -23.55 -10.20
N ALA A 121 -2.72 -22.78 -9.73
CA ALA A 121 -1.79 -23.23 -8.69
C ALA A 121 -2.52 -23.59 -7.39
N MET A 122 -3.44 -22.76 -6.95
CA MET A 122 -4.19 -22.98 -5.72
C MET A 122 -5.13 -24.19 -5.80
N LYS A 123 -5.74 -24.45 -6.95
CA LYS A 123 -6.53 -25.67 -7.19
C LYS A 123 -5.68 -26.93 -7.02
N ILE A 124 -4.50 -26.96 -7.64
CA ILE A 124 -3.57 -28.08 -7.49
C ILE A 124 -3.14 -28.25 -6.03
N ARG A 125 -2.70 -27.19 -5.37
CA ARG A 125 -2.25 -27.23 -3.97
C ARG A 125 -3.38 -27.73 -3.04
N LYS A 126 -4.61 -27.26 -3.23
CA LYS A 126 -5.78 -27.68 -2.45
C LYS A 126 -6.13 -29.14 -2.69
N TYR A 127 -6.15 -29.58 -3.95
CA TYR A 127 -6.35 -30.98 -4.33
C TYR A 127 -5.36 -31.90 -3.64
N VAL A 128 -4.06 -31.56 -3.71
CA VAL A 128 -2.98 -32.33 -3.10
C VAL A 128 -3.13 -32.40 -1.58
N LYS A 129 -3.44 -31.27 -0.93
CA LYS A 129 -3.60 -31.19 0.53
C LYS A 129 -4.75 -32.04 1.05
N GLN A 130 -5.78 -32.27 0.25
CA GLN A 130 -6.96 -33.06 0.65
C GLN A 130 -6.76 -34.57 0.53
N ARG A 131 -5.61 -35.03 0.00
CA ARG A 131 -5.37 -36.45 -0.29
C ARG A 131 -4.26 -37.03 0.56
N ASN A 132 -4.43 -38.31 0.90
CA ASN A 132 -3.36 -39.10 1.54
C ASN A 132 -2.50 -39.77 0.45
N ILE A 133 -1.54 -39.00 -0.11
CA ILE A 133 -0.73 -39.40 -1.26
C ILE A 133 0.04 -40.70 -1.00
N SER A 134 0.51 -40.93 0.23
CA SER A 134 1.31 -42.11 0.56
C SER A 134 0.58 -43.45 0.40
N GLN A 135 -0.75 -43.45 0.37
CA GLN A 135 -1.59 -44.63 0.18
C GLN A 135 -1.99 -44.89 -1.25
N LEU A 136 -1.64 -43.98 -2.19
CA LEU A 136 -1.99 -44.11 -3.59
C LEU A 136 -0.97 -44.99 -4.35
N PRO A 137 -1.37 -45.58 -5.51
CA PRO A 137 -0.43 -46.28 -6.40
C PRO A 137 0.76 -45.37 -6.79
N LYS A 138 1.94 -45.94 -7.02
CA LYS A 138 3.14 -45.19 -7.40
C LYS A 138 2.98 -44.40 -8.69
N SER A 139 2.21 -44.88 -9.66
CA SER A 139 1.86 -44.16 -10.89
C SER A 139 1.15 -42.84 -10.54
N VAL A 140 0.12 -42.92 -9.71
CA VAL A 140 -0.66 -41.75 -9.24
C VAL A 140 0.16 -40.80 -8.42
N GLN A 141 1.04 -41.32 -7.53
CA GLN A 141 1.96 -40.46 -6.73
C GLN A 141 2.86 -39.64 -7.65
N LYS A 142 3.36 -40.23 -8.74
CA LYS A 142 4.19 -39.55 -9.73
C LYS A 142 3.40 -38.43 -10.43
N ILE A 143 2.19 -38.72 -10.91
CA ILE A 143 1.32 -37.74 -11.55
C ILE A 143 1.07 -36.54 -10.61
N ILE A 144 0.77 -36.82 -9.35
CA ILE A 144 0.57 -35.76 -8.33
C ILE A 144 1.85 -34.94 -8.13
N SER A 145 3.02 -35.58 -8.11
CA SER A 145 4.30 -34.86 -8.01
C SER A 145 4.50 -33.93 -9.21
N ASP A 146 4.24 -34.41 -10.42
CA ASP A 146 4.35 -33.62 -11.65
C ASP A 146 3.35 -32.43 -11.63
N GLN A 147 2.14 -32.62 -11.08
CA GLN A 147 1.17 -31.53 -10.88
C GLN A 147 1.64 -30.52 -9.82
N GLN A 148 2.32 -30.95 -8.76
CA GLN A 148 2.91 -30.01 -7.78
C GLN A 148 4.03 -29.14 -8.39
N ASP A 149 4.84 -29.72 -9.27
CA ASP A 149 5.85 -28.97 -10.02
C ASP A 149 5.20 -27.96 -10.96
N GLU A 150 4.09 -28.36 -11.61
CA GLU A 150 3.31 -27.46 -12.47
C GLU A 150 2.68 -26.31 -11.66
N ALA A 151 2.17 -26.58 -10.44
CA ALA A 151 1.69 -25.53 -9.54
C ALA A 151 2.79 -24.52 -9.19
N GLY A 152 4.04 -24.97 -9.00
CA GLY A 152 5.18 -24.07 -8.79
C GLY A 152 5.45 -23.17 -9.99
N LYS A 153 5.31 -23.68 -11.22
CA LYS A 153 5.43 -22.86 -12.43
C LYS A 153 4.31 -21.82 -12.54
N TYR A 154 3.07 -22.21 -12.24
CA TYR A 154 1.96 -21.28 -12.19
C TYR A 154 2.15 -20.19 -11.15
N GLU A 155 2.68 -20.50 -9.96
CA GLU A 155 2.99 -19.51 -8.92
C GLU A 155 4.05 -18.50 -9.40
N LEU A 156 5.10 -18.96 -10.07
CA LEU A 156 6.14 -18.09 -10.65
C LEU A 156 5.57 -17.23 -11.80
N SER A 157 4.76 -17.82 -12.67
CA SER A 157 4.07 -17.09 -13.74
C SER A 157 3.15 -16.02 -13.15
N ALA A 158 2.33 -16.37 -12.14
CA ALA A 158 1.44 -15.44 -11.48
C ALA A 158 2.21 -14.24 -10.87
N MET A 159 3.38 -14.48 -10.28
CA MET A 159 4.22 -13.40 -9.73
C MET A 159 4.71 -12.46 -10.83
N THR A 160 5.20 -12.99 -11.93
CA THR A 160 5.68 -12.19 -13.06
C THR A 160 4.54 -11.39 -13.69
N GLU A 161 3.40 -12.04 -13.92
CA GLU A 161 2.22 -11.38 -14.52
C GLU A 161 1.59 -10.34 -13.58
N LEU A 162 1.66 -10.55 -12.26
CA LEU A 162 1.20 -9.56 -11.28
C LEU A 162 2.11 -8.32 -11.26
N GLN A 163 3.43 -8.50 -11.41
CA GLN A 163 4.35 -7.36 -11.60
C GLN A 163 4.02 -6.61 -12.88
N ASN A 164 3.81 -7.30 -14.00
CA ASN A 164 3.40 -6.70 -15.27
C ASN A 164 2.05 -5.97 -15.13
N ALA A 165 1.10 -6.55 -14.38
CA ALA A 165 -0.20 -5.94 -14.11
C ALA A 165 -0.08 -4.62 -13.34
N ILE A 166 0.85 -4.52 -12.38
CA ILE A 166 1.14 -3.27 -11.66
C ILE A 166 1.86 -2.27 -12.58
N GLU A 167 2.79 -2.72 -13.40
CA GLU A 167 3.50 -1.86 -14.36
C GLU A 167 2.58 -1.28 -15.43
N GLY A 168 1.55 -2.02 -15.83
CA GLY A 168 0.50 -1.59 -16.75
C GLY A 168 -0.73 -0.93 -16.07
N ALA A 169 -0.71 -0.78 -14.74
CA ALA A 169 -1.86 -0.31 -13.97
C ALA A 169 -2.23 1.15 -14.21
N GLN A 170 -3.49 1.47 -13.94
CA GLN A 170 -3.98 2.84 -13.85
C GLN A 170 -3.95 3.29 -12.39
N PHE A 171 -3.54 4.54 -12.15
CA PHE A 171 -3.37 5.11 -10.83
C PHE A 171 -4.30 6.30 -10.64
N TYR A 172 -5.06 6.31 -9.54
CA TYR A 172 -5.97 7.39 -9.16
C TYR A 172 -5.60 7.89 -7.76
N VAL A 173 -5.34 9.19 -7.65
CA VAL A 173 -4.94 9.83 -6.38
C VAL A 173 -5.53 11.22 -6.34
N ASP A 174 -6.07 11.62 -5.19
CA ASP A 174 -6.66 12.95 -4.95
C ASP A 174 -7.70 13.39 -5.99
N GLY A 175 -8.47 12.46 -6.52
CA GLY A 175 -9.50 12.72 -7.50
C GLY A 175 -9.02 12.83 -8.94
N GLU A 176 -7.77 12.49 -9.22
CA GLU A 176 -7.16 12.57 -10.54
C GLU A 176 -6.67 11.21 -11.01
N HIS A 177 -6.70 10.99 -12.32
CA HIS A 177 -6.02 9.88 -12.97
C HIS A 177 -4.58 10.29 -13.26
N LEU A 178 -3.61 9.65 -12.59
CA LEU A 178 -2.21 10.02 -12.70
C LEU A 178 -1.52 9.37 -13.89
N GLU A 179 -0.83 10.16 -14.67
CA GLU A 179 0.15 9.68 -15.64
C GLU A 179 1.49 9.38 -14.93
N ILE A 180 1.65 8.14 -14.45
CA ILE A 180 2.88 7.71 -13.79
C ILE A 180 3.98 7.49 -14.84
N LYS A 181 5.17 8.03 -14.57
CA LYS A 181 6.34 7.85 -15.43
C LYS A 181 6.72 6.37 -15.57
N ALA A 182 7.37 6.01 -16.67
CA ALA A 182 7.88 4.66 -16.88
C ALA A 182 8.76 4.18 -15.71
N GLY A 183 8.61 2.92 -15.33
CA GLY A 183 9.34 2.32 -14.22
C GLY A 183 8.81 0.93 -13.91
N ASN A 184 9.50 0.20 -13.05
CA ASN A 184 9.03 -1.08 -12.54
C ASN A 184 7.86 -0.90 -11.56
N ALA A 185 7.21 -2.01 -11.19
CA ALA A 185 6.06 -2.03 -10.29
C ALA A 185 6.29 -1.21 -9.00
N LYS A 186 7.41 -1.43 -8.31
CA LYS A 186 7.74 -0.70 -7.08
C LYS A 186 7.87 0.81 -7.34
N SER A 187 8.59 1.22 -8.38
CA SER A 187 8.81 2.63 -8.71
C SER A 187 7.49 3.36 -9.03
N LYS A 188 6.55 2.70 -9.68
CA LYS A 188 5.23 3.28 -9.99
C LYS A 188 4.38 3.47 -8.73
N ILE A 189 4.41 2.50 -7.82
CA ILE A 189 3.75 2.62 -6.52
C ILE A 189 4.37 3.76 -5.71
N ASP A 190 5.70 3.84 -5.65
CA ASP A 190 6.41 4.91 -4.93
C ASP A 190 6.00 6.30 -5.47
N GLN A 191 5.92 6.49 -6.79
CA GLN A 191 5.47 7.75 -7.41
C GLN A 191 4.01 8.10 -7.03
N SER A 192 3.11 7.12 -6.97
CA SER A 192 1.73 7.35 -6.55
C SER A 192 1.63 7.75 -5.08
N LEU A 193 2.44 7.15 -4.21
CA LEU A 193 2.51 7.50 -2.79
C LEU A 193 3.17 8.86 -2.57
N GLU A 194 4.18 9.22 -3.36
CA GLU A 194 4.79 10.55 -3.34
C GLU A 194 3.75 11.64 -3.63
N TYR A 195 2.96 11.42 -4.69
CA TYR A 195 1.87 12.31 -5.05
C TYR A 195 0.81 12.38 -3.94
N LEU A 196 0.42 11.23 -3.37
CA LEU A 196 -0.55 11.16 -2.28
C LEU A 196 -0.07 11.95 -1.06
N VAL A 197 1.17 11.77 -0.61
CA VAL A 197 1.73 12.48 0.54
C VAL A 197 1.70 13.99 0.31
N ALA A 198 2.14 14.46 -0.87
CA ALA A 198 2.18 15.88 -1.19
C ALA A 198 0.79 16.54 -1.12
N HIS A 199 -0.29 15.81 -1.44
CA HIS A 199 -1.67 16.32 -1.41
C HIS A 199 -2.32 16.18 -0.03
N VAL A 200 -2.12 15.04 0.63
CA VAL A 200 -2.68 14.76 1.96
C VAL A 200 -2.05 15.65 3.03
N TYR A 201 -0.73 15.81 2.97
CA TYR A 201 0.02 16.63 3.92
C TYR A 201 0.46 17.97 3.31
N SER A 202 -0.52 18.68 2.71
CA SER A 202 -0.30 19.94 1.99
C SER A 202 0.30 21.08 2.83
N LYS A 203 0.37 20.93 4.15
CA LYS A 203 0.99 21.86 5.09
C LYS A 203 2.27 21.32 5.73
N LEU A 204 2.81 20.22 5.22
CA LEU A 204 4.06 19.64 5.71
C LEU A 204 5.24 20.60 5.52
N ASP A 205 5.29 21.28 4.37
CA ASP A 205 6.37 22.18 3.96
C ASP A 205 6.43 23.49 4.77
N LEU A 206 5.46 23.74 5.65
CA LEU A 206 5.57 24.85 6.61
C LEU A 206 6.73 24.64 7.59
N ILE A 207 7.14 23.38 7.82
CA ILE A 207 8.39 23.07 8.54
C ILE A 207 9.55 23.16 7.55
N THR A 208 10.26 24.27 7.60
CA THR A 208 11.42 24.58 6.75
C THR A 208 12.73 24.09 7.38
N ASP A 209 12.77 24.02 8.72
CA ASP A 209 13.91 23.51 9.49
C ASP A 209 13.44 22.51 10.54
N ASN A 210 13.95 21.27 10.46
CA ASN A 210 13.57 20.19 11.35
C ASN A 210 14.48 20.15 12.59
N ALA A 211 13.88 20.05 13.76
CA ALA A 211 14.60 19.76 14.99
C ALA A 211 15.15 18.32 14.97
N GLY A 212 16.38 18.15 15.40
CA GLY A 212 17.06 16.84 15.46
C GLY A 212 17.03 16.20 16.85
N SER A 213 16.89 17.03 17.91
CA SER A 213 17.00 16.60 19.31
C SER A 213 16.38 17.60 20.26
N ASP A 214 16.20 17.20 21.53
CA ASP A 214 15.77 18.10 22.61
C ASP A 214 16.73 19.28 22.84
N ALA A 215 18.00 19.11 22.48
CA ALA A 215 18.99 20.19 22.58
C ALA A 215 18.62 21.38 21.65
N ASP A 216 18.02 21.12 20.50
CA ASP A 216 17.58 22.18 19.59
C ASP A 216 16.40 22.95 20.18
N ILE A 217 15.48 22.26 20.86
CA ILE A 217 14.36 22.91 21.57
C ILE A 217 14.89 23.79 22.69
N ILE A 218 15.87 23.32 23.49
CA ILE A 218 16.51 24.09 24.55
C ILE A 218 17.23 25.30 23.96
N ALA A 219 17.93 25.17 22.86
CA ALA A 219 18.61 26.26 22.18
C ALA A 219 17.63 27.36 21.73
N ILE A 220 16.45 26.98 21.24
CA ILE A 220 15.38 27.94 20.89
C ILE A 220 14.87 28.65 22.14
N LEU A 221 14.53 27.93 23.20
CA LEU A 221 13.99 28.51 24.46
C LEU A 221 14.97 29.43 25.16
N THR A 222 16.27 29.20 24.99
CA THR A 222 17.33 30.04 25.61
C THR A 222 17.80 31.17 24.69
N GLY A 223 17.27 31.30 23.49
CA GLY A 223 17.67 32.32 22.54
C GLY A 223 19.08 32.11 21.95
N ALA A 224 19.61 30.88 22.05
CA ALA A 224 20.91 30.54 21.45
C ALA A 224 20.84 30.46 19.90
N VAL A 225 19.63 30.31 19.33
CA VAL A 225 19.38 30.41 17.88
C VAL A 225 18.95 31.84 17.58
N THR A 226 19.84 32.62 16.97
CA THR A 226 19.53 33.97 16.51
C THR A 226 19.19 33.98 15.04
N ALA A 227 17.97 34.39 14.72
CA ALA A 227 17.55 34.67 13.34
C ALA A 227 17.27 36.16 13.18
N LEU A 228 17.36 36.64 11.94
CA LEU A 228 16.90 38.01 11.63
C LEU A 228 15.37 38.03 11.70
N PRO A 229 14.75 39.10 12.22
CA PRO A 229 13.30 39.26 12.29
C PRO A 229 12.65 39.04 10.91
N GLY A 230 11.68 38.14 10.84
CA GLY A 230 10.98 37.74 9.59
C GLY A 230 11.71 36.71 8.73
N LEU A 231 12.88 36.24 9.19
CA LEU A 231 13.64 35.14 8.55
C LEU A 231 13.87 34.00 9.53
N GLU A 232 13.06 33.92 10.59
CA GLU A 232 13.11 32.84 11.55
C GLU A 232 12.77 31.51 10.87
N PRO A 233 13.49 30.40 11.17
CA PRO A 233 13.10 29.06 10.73
C PRO A 233 11.65 28.77 11.14
N ASN A 234 10.90 28.08 10.31
CA ASN A 234 9.52 27.67 10.59
C ASN A 234 8.55 28.85 10.86
N HIS A 235 8.80 30.03 10.31
CA HIS A 235 7.98 31.23 10.54
C HIS A 235 6.49 30.97 10.22
N ASP A 236 6.18 30.37 9.07
CA ASP A 236 4.79 30.11 8.66
C ASP A 236 4.15 29.02 9.52
N ALA A 237 4.93 28.05 9.99
CA ALA A 237 4.47 27.05 10.94
C ALA A 237 4.13 27.69 12.31
N ALA A 238 4.98 28.58 12.77
CA ALA A 238 4.75 29.32 14.00
C ALA A 238 3.50 30.21 13.91
N SER A 239 3.32 30.92 12.80
CA SER A 239 2.13 31.74 12.56
C SER A 239 0.86 30.89 12.54
N ALA A 240 0.86 29.74 11.87
CA ALA A 240 -0.30 28.83 11.86
C ALA A 240 -0.61 28.24 13.23
N MET A 241 0.39 28.02 14.06
CA MET A 241 0.20 27.56 15.45
C MET A 241 -0.31 28.69 16.35
N GLU A 242 0.20 29.90 16.19
CA GLU A 242 -0.25 31.12 16.93
C GLU A 242 -1.73 31.36 16.66
N GLU A 243 -2.15 31.44 15.39
CA GLU A 243 -3.57 31.59 15.00
C GLU A 243 -4.49 30.53 15.61
N TYR A 244 -4.02 29.27 15.68
CA TYR A 244 -4.78 28.21 16.31
C TYR A 244 -4.93 28.43 17.81
N LEU A 245 -3.86 28.80 18.51
CA LEU A 245 -3.88 29.04 19.96
C LEU A 245 -4.75 30.24 20.31
N GLU A 246 -4.66 31.33 19.53
CA GLU A 246 -5.53 32.50 19.68
C GLU A 246 -7.01 32.15 19.48
N MET A 247 -7.33 31.30 18.48
CA MET A 247 -8.70 30.84 18.27
C MET A 247 -9.21 30.00 19.44
N GLN A 248 -8.36 29.18 20.07
CA GLN A 248 -8.73 28.38 21.23
C GLN A 248 -8.96 29.28 22.46
N ASP A 249 -8.10 30.26 22.67
CA ASP A 249 -8.26 31.23 23.76
C ASP A 249 -9.54 32.06 23.60
N ALA A 250 -9.81 32.57 22.41
CA ALA A 250 -11.05 33.29 22.10
C ALA A 250 -12.31 32.47 22.40
N LYS A 251 -12.24 31.15 22.22
CA LYS A 251 -13.32 30.20 22.57
C LYS A 251 -13.30 29.76 24.03
N LYS A 252 -12.30 30.23 24.82
CA LYS A 252 -12.07 29.82 26.21
C LYS A 252 -11.91 28.30 26.37
N LEU A 253 -11.27 27.65 25.40
CA LEU A 253 -10.96 26.23 25.42
C LEU A 253 -9.52 26.03 25.92
N PRO A 254 -9.34 25.36 27.09
CA PRO A 254 -7.99 25.04 27.56
C PRO A 254 -7.29 24.13 26.54
N THR A 255 -6.09 24.51 26.16
CA THR A 255 -5.31 23.79 25.15
C THR A 255 -4.01 23.29 25.75
N SER A 256 -3.78 22.02 25.77
CA SER A 256 -2.56 21.37 26.23
C SER A 256 -1.57 21.13 25.07
N MET A 257 -0.30 20.87 25.40
CA MET A 257 0.69 20.46 24.38
C MET A 257 0.27 19.17 23.67
N ALA A 258 -0.43 18.28 24.34
CA ALA A 258 -0.97 17.06 23.71
C ALA A 258 -2.02 17.38 22.63
N ASP A 259 -2.86 18.40 22.84
CA ASP A 259 -3.84 18.84 21.83
C ASP A 259 -3.13 19.44 20.61
N VAL A 260 -2.07 20.23 20.84
CA VAL A 260 -1.22 20.79 19.79
C VAL A 260 -0.53 19.69 19.00
N GLN A 261 0.07 18.70 19.67
CA GLN A 261 0.70 17.55 19.03
C GLN A 261 -0.32 16.75 18.20
N SER A 262 -1.48 16.45 18.77
CA SER A 262 -2.54 15.73 18.07
C SER A 262 -2.99 16.45 16.80
N LYS A 263 -3.14 17.77 16.84
CA LYS A 263 -3.55 18.58 15.70
C LYS A 263 -2.49 18.60 14.60
N TYR A 264 -1.23 18.87 14.93
CA TYR A 264 -0.18 19.12 13.95
C TYR A 264 0.51 17.83 13.46
N SER A 265 0.35 16.70 14.15
CA SER A 265 0.71 15.39 13.63
C SER A 265 -0.32 14.80 12.64
N ALA A 266 -1.57 15.31 12.69
CA ALA A 266 -2.64 14.87 11.80
C ALA A 266 -2.60 15.55 10.42
N ILE A 267 -3.42 15.07 9.49
CA ILE A 267 -3.70 15.74 8.21
C ILE A 267 -4.29 17.14 8.50
N PRO A 268 -3.87 18.19 7.78
CA PRO A 268 -2.97 18.23 6.63
C PRO A 268 -1.49 18.55 6.97
N TYR A 269 -1.09 18.53 8.21
CA TYR A 269 0.25 18.95 8.66
C TYR A 269 1.28 17.81 8.63
N GLY A 270 1.04 16.71 9.37
CA GLY A 270 1.94 15.53 9.41
C GLY A 270 3.31 15.81 10.06
N TRP A 271 3.43 16.85 10.89
CA TRP A 271 4.70 17.23 11.52
C TRP A 271 5.12 16.21 12.58
N LYS A 272 6.42 16.04 12.78
CA LYS A 272 6.95 15.22 13.87
C LYS A 272 6.73 15.90 15.22
N GLU A 273 6.56 15.12 16.27
CA GLU A 273 6.41 15.63 17.64
C GLU A 273 7.51 16.61 18.04
N ILE A 274 8.76 16.32 17.65
CA ILE A 274 9.90 17.19 17.96
C ILE A 274 9.84 18.51 17.19
N ASP A 275 9.41 18.52 15.94
CA ASP A 275 9.24 19.74 15.15
C ASP A 275 8.09 20.60 15.72
N ILE A 276 6.99 19.96 16.14
CA ILE A 276 5.87 20.64 16.82
C ILE A 276 6.34 21.29 18.12
N ALA A 277 7.16 20.58 18.91
CA ALA A 277 7.72 21.11 20.14
C ALA A 277 8.68 22.26 19.87
N ALA A 278 9.47 22.23 18.81
CA ALA A 278 10.37 23.29 18.40
C ALA A 278 9.59 24.56 17.97
N VAL A 279 8.51 24.41 17.21
CA VAL A 279 7.62 25.52 16.83
C VAL A 279 6.94 26.15 18.08
N ALA A 280 6.45 25.31 18.98
CA ALA A 280 5.88 25.81 20.27
C ALA A 280 6.92 26.55 21.11
N ALA A 281 8.15 26.03 21.17
CA ALA A 281 9.26 26.70 21.87
C ALA A 281 9.58 28.07 21.27
N GLN A 282 9.51 28.21 19.95
CA GLN A 282 9.71 29.50 19.26
C GLN A 282 8.64 30.52 19.65
N LEU A 283 7.36 30.12 19.75
CA LEU A 283 6.29 31.00 20.21
C LEU A 283 6.48 31.41 21.68
N ILE A 284 6.85 30.47 22.55
CA ILE A 284 7.14 30.77 23.97
C ILE A 284 8.30 31.77 24.09
N TYR A 285 9.39 31.54 23.33
CA TYR A 285 10.54 32.46 23.35
C TYR A 285 10.19 33.87 22.85
N SER A 286 9.37 33.97 21.79
CA SER A 286 8.89 35.24 21.26
C SER A 286 7.84 35.93 22.16
N GLN A 287 7.44 35.31 23.27
CA GLN A 287 6.40 35.81 24.20
C GLN A 287 5.04 36.03 23.55
N LYS A 288 4.72 35.21 22.59
CA LYS A 288 3.44 35.20 21.88
C LYS A 288 2.48 34.14 22.42
#